data_06f1ea8eef7501205c432304c55743b8
#
_entry.id   06f1ea8eef7501205c432304c55743b8
#
_cell.length_a   1.000
_cell.length_b   1.000
_cell.length_c   1.000
_cell.angle_alpha   90.00
_cell.angle_beta   90.00
_cell.angle_gamma   90.00
#
_symmetry.space_group_name_H-M   'P 1'
#
loop_
_entity.id
_entity.type
_entity.pdbx_description
1 polymer ?
#
loop_
_entity_poly.entity_id
_entity_poly.type
_entity_poly.pdbx_seq_one_letter_code
_entity_poly.pdbx_strand_id
1 'polypeptide(L)'
;MVYQIGICDNEASTCVELENILNDYFKISDFEVQINIWHCAEDFFRDVPAKIKLDILFLEIEMPGQNGIQVGEYIRDDIKNEAMHIIYVSSKTNYAMELFKVHPYDFIVKPLNREKVINNVSKLLEMDERDNRYFVYEYNRIR
;
A
#
# COMPACT_ATOMS: atom_id res chain seq x y z
N MET A 1 -17.70 2.68 -2.27
CA MET A 1 -16.45 2.78 -1.51
C MET A 1 -15.27 3.03 -2.44
N VAL A 2 -14.42 3.96 -2.08
CA VAL A 2 -13.22 4.31 -2.85
C VAL A 2 -11.99 3.87 -2.07
N TYR A 3 -11.19 3.00 -2.67
CA TYR A 3 -9.90 2.60 -2.09
C TYR A 3 -8.84 3.65 -2.40
N GLN A 4 -8.11 4.05 -1.37
CA GLN A 4 -7.01 4.99 -1.50
C GLN A 4 -5.70 4.20 -1.56
N ILE A 5 -5.04 4.21 -2.69
CA ILE A 5 -3.78 3.49 -2.88
C ILE A 5 -2.67 4.49 -3.16
N GLY A 6 -1.56 4.32 -2.46
CA GLY A 6 -0.37 5.14 -2.66
C GLY A 6 0.73 4.36 -3.34
N ILE A 7 1.52 5.06 -4.11
CA ILE A 7 2.76 4.54 -4.71
C ILE A 7 3.85 5.55 -4.38
N CYS A 8 4.87 5.10 -3.66
CA CYS A 8 6.01 5.95 -3.30
C CYS A 8 7.28 5.29 -3.84
N ASP A 9 7.80 5.82 -4.93
CA ASP A 9 8.92 5.24 -5.66
C ASP A 9 9.57 6.31 -6.53
N ASN A 10 10.89 6.42 -6.46
CA ASN A 10 11.63 7.39 -7.26
C ASN A 10 11.82 6.95 -8.72
N GLU A 11 11.43 5.73 -9.06
CA GLU A 11 11.53 5.20 -10.41
C GLU A 11 10.20 5.40 -11.14
N ALA A 12 10.16 6.38 -12.05
CA ALA A 12 8.93 6.76 -12.73
C ALA A 12 8.30 5.59 -13.52
N SER A 13 9.12 4.73 -14.12
CA SER A 13 8.61 3.59 -14.89
C SER A 13 7.84 2.60 -14.00
N THR A 14 8.30 2.36 -12.78
CA THR A 14 7.59 1.52 -11.83
C THR A 14 6.25 2.12 -11.45
N CYS A 15 6.21 3.43 -11.21
CA CYS A 15 4.97 4.13 -10.88
C CYS A 15 3.94 3.98 -11.99
N VAL A 16 4.35 4.18 -13.24
CA VAL A 16 3.46 4.06 -14.40
C VAL A 16 2.95 2.63 -14.54
N GLU A 17 3.84 1.66 -14.40
CA GLU A 17 3.47 0.25 -14.53
C GLU A 17 2.49 -0.18 -13.45
N LEU A 18 2.75 0.19 -12.19
CA LEU A 18 1.83 -0.09 -11.09
C LEU A 18 0.47 0.57 -11.30
N GLU A 19 0.47 1.84 -11.68
CA GLU A 19 -0.77 2.56 -11.93
C GLU A 19 -1.60 1.88 -13.01
N ASN A 20 -0.97 1.44 -14.09
CA ASN A 20 -1.67 0.75 -15.17
C ASN A 20 -2.25 -0.58 -14.71
N ILE A 21 -1.49 -1.38 -13.96
CA ILE A 21 -1.96 -2.66 -13.42
C ILE A 21 -3.17 -2.44 -12.51
N LEU A 22 -3.07 -1.46 -11.62
CA LEU A 22 -4.13 -1.18 -10.66
C LEU A 22 -5.39 -0.66 -11.35
N ASN A 23 -5.25 0.26 -12.28
CA ASN A 23 -6.40 0.80 -13.03
C ASN A 23 -7.10 -0.30 -13.82
N ASP A 24 -6.35 -1.17 -14.48
CA ASP A 24 -6.94 -2.29 -15.23
C ASP A 24 -7.71 -3.23 -14.31
N TYR A 25 -7.14 -3.55 -13.15
CA TYR A 25 -7.80 -4.42 -12.18
C TYR A 25 -9.10 -3.81 -11.66
N PHE A 26 -9.07 -2.53 -11.28
CA PHE A 26 -10.23 -1.89 -10.68
C PHE A 26 -11.35 -1.61 -11.68
N LYS A 27 -11.04 -1.54 -12.98
CA LYS A 27 -12.08 -1.39 -14.01
C LYS A 27 -13.11 -2.52 -14.01
N ILE A 28 -12.67 -3.72 -13.66
CA ILE A 28 -13.53 -4.90 -13.68
C ILE A 28 -14.01 -5.29 -12.27
N SER A 29 -13.60 -4.54 -11.27
CA SER A 29 -14.04 -4.79 -9.90
C SER A 29 -15.26 -3.93 -9.56
N ASP A 30 -15.92 -4.26 -8.46
CA ASP A 30 -17.05 -3.47 -7.96
C ASP A 30 -16.59 -2.25 -7.15
N PHE A 31 -15.28 -2.06 -7.00
CA PHE A 31 -14.71 -1.00 -6.18
C PHE A 31 -14.09 0.09 -7.04
N GLU A 32 -14.16 1.32 -6.55
CA GLU A 32 -13.45 2.44 -7.15
C GLU A 32 -12.09 2.59 -6.48
N VAL A 33 -11.12 3.15 -7.22
CA VAL A 33 -9.78 3.39 -6.70
C VAL A 33 -9.35 4.83 -6.98
N GLN A 34 -8.63 5.40 -6.02
CA GLN A 34 -7.90 6.65 -6.22
C GLN A 34 -6.43 6.34 -5.96
N ILE A 35 -5.58 6.66 -6.94
CA ILE A 35 -4.15 6.38 -6.86
C ILE A 35 -3.39 7.67 -6.69
N ASN A 36 -2.52 7.71 -5.68
CA ASN A 36 -1.68 8.86 -5.38
C ASN A 36 -0.22 8.43 -5.50
N ILE A 37 0.59 9.23 -6.19
CA ILE A 37 1.98 8.88 -6.49
C ILE A 37 2.92 9.93 -5.92
N TRP A 38 3.95 9.47 -5.23
CA TRP A 38 5.04 10.29 -4.71
C TRP A 38 6.35 9.70 -5.17
N HIS A 39 7.32 10.56 -5.50
CA HIS A 39 8.62 10.13 -5.98
C HIS A 39 9.72 10.24 -4.95
N CYS A 40 9.41 10.72 -3.75
CA CYS A 40 10.34 10.78 -2.64
C CYS A 40 9.59 10.78 -1.31
N ALA A 41 10.32 10.48 -0.24
CA ALA A 41 9.73 10.41 1.10
C ALA A 41 9.21 11.76 1.59
N GLU A 42 9.92 12.83 1.27
CA GLU A 42 9.55 14.17 1.73
C GLU A 42 8.19 14.59 1.20
N ASP A 43 7.92 14.31 -0.07
CA ASP A 43 6.61 14.61 -0.66
C ASP A 43 5.51 13.76 -0.03
N PHE A 44 5.81 12.49 0.24
CA PHE A 44 4.89 11.60 0.93
C PHE A 44 4.54 12.14 2.32
N PHE A 45 5.53 12.53 3.11
CA PHE A 45 5.30 13.03 4.47
C PHE A 45 4.47 14.31 4.51
N ARG A 46 4.55 15.13 3.45
CA ARG A 46 3.76 16.35 3.36
C ARG A 46 2.27 16.05 3.25
N ASP A 47 1.92 14.97 2.58
CA ASP A 47 0.52 14.65 2.27
C ASP A 47 -0.08 13.60 3.20
N VAL A 48 0.73 12.73 3.78
CA VAL A 48 0.24 11.61 4.62
C VAL A 48 0.74 11.79 6.05
N PRO A 49 -0.12 11.85 7.06
CA PRO A 49 -1.57 11.66 7.00
C PRO A 49 -2.38 12.94 6.83
N ALA A 50 -1.73 14.10 6.75
CA ALA A 50 -2.40 15.41 6.87
C ALA A 50 -3.52 15.62 5.85
N LYS A 51 -3.30 15.19 4.60
CA LYS A 51 -4.26 15.40 3.51
C LYS A 51 -4.88 14.11 2.98
N ILE A 52 -4.16 12.99 3.10
CA ILE A 52 -4.54 11.72 2.48
C ILE A 52 -4.41 10.59 3.49
N LYS A 53 -5.43 9.74 3.54
CA LYS A 53 -5.42 8.51 4.34
C LYS A 53 -5.42 7.33 3.37
N LEU A 54 -4.38 6.52 3.41
CA LEU A 54 -4.21 5.41 2.49
C LEU A 54 -4.69 4.10 3.08
N ASP A 55 -5.25 3.25 2.22
CA ASP A 55 -5.58 1.86 2.56
C ASP A 55 -4.41 0.94 2.26
N ILE A 56 -3.74 1.16 1.12
CA ILE A 56 -2.62 0.35 0.65
C ILE A 56 -1.51 1.28 0.17
N LEU A 57 -0.27 0.97 0.51
CA LEU A 57 0.90 1.71 0.03
C LEU A 57 1.90 0.74 -0.61
N PHE A 58 2.22 0.98 -1.87
CA PHE A 58 3.34 0.34 -2.55
C PHE A 58 4.57 1.22 -2.36
N LEU A 59 5.63 0.68 -1.79
CA LEU A 59 6.73 1.47 -1.27
C LEU A 59 8.09 0.88 -1.69
N GLU A 60 8.91 1.70 -2.34
CA GLU A 60 10.30 1.34 -2.66
C GLU A 60 11.18 1.53 -1.42
N ILE A 61 12.18 0.67 -1.26
CA ILE A 61 13.14 0.77 -0.16
C ILE A 61 14.20 1.82 -0.47
N GLU A 62 14.86 1.70 -1.63
CA GLU A 62 15.97 2.61 -1.96
C GLU A 62 15.49 3.84 -2.71
N MET A 63 15.50 4.95 -2.01
CA MET A 63 15.16 6.27 -2.56
C MET A 63 16.19 7.28 -2.06
N PRO A 64 16.50 8.31 -2.86
CA PRO A 64 17.35 9.39 -2.38
C PRO A 64 16.74 10.08 -1.17
N GLY A 65 17.57 10.47 -0.21
CA GLY A 65 17.09 11.05 1.04
C GLY A 65 16.64 9.96 2.00
N GLN A 66 15.41 10.04 2.50
CA GLN A 66 14.87 9.01 3.38
C GLN A 66 14.41 7.81 2.56
N ASN A 67 14.73 6.62 3.04
CA ASN A 67 14.40 5.37 2.35
C ASN A 67 13.04 4.83 2.78
N GLY A 68 12.60 3.75 2.13
CA GLY A 68 11.29 3.15 2.41
C GLY A 68 11.18 2.52 3.79
N ILE A 69 12.29 2.13 4.41
CA ILE A 69 12.27 1.62 5.79
C ILE A 69 11.90 2.76 6.74
N GLN A 70 12.51 3.93 6.55
CA GLN A 70 12.21 5.11 7.35
C GLN A 70 10.75 5.57 7.16
N VAL A 71 10.25 5.50 5.94
CA VAL A 71 8.84 5.79 5.66
C VAL A 71 7.93 4.82 6.41
N GLY A 72 8.25 3.53 6.35
CA GLY A 72 7.47 2.51 7.05
C GLY A 72 7.48 2.70 8.56
N GLU A 73 8.63 3.01 9.14
CA GLU A 73 8.75 3.28 10.56
C GLU A 73 7.94 4.52 10.96
N TYR A 74 7.97 5.56 10.13
CA TYR A 74 7.18 6.77 10.35
C TYR A 74 5.69 6.44 10.41
N ILE A 75 5.21 5.61 9.48
CA ILE A 75 3.80 5.20 9.44
C ILE A 75 3.42 4.43 10.71
N ARG A 76 4.26 3.48 11.14
CA ARG A 76 3.93 2.63 12.29
C ARG A 76 4.16 3.30 13.63
N ASP A 77 5.26 4.04 13.76
CA ASP A 77 5.69 4.56 15.06
C ASP A 77 5.23 6.00 15.30
N ASP A 78 5.32 6.87 14.29
CA ASP A 78 5.00 8.28 14.46
C ASP A 78 3.51 8.55 14.22
N ILE A 79 2.97 8.08 13.10
CA ILE A 79 1.53 8.20 12.80
C ILE A 79 0.72 7.20 13.62
N LYS A 80 1.34 6.10 14.03
CA LYS A 80 0.70 5.00 14.77
C LYS A 80 -0.43 4.36 13.98
N ASN A 81 -0.19 4.18 12.67
CA ASN A 81 -1.15 3.57 11.77
C ASN A 81 -0.73 2.12 11.48
N GLU A 82 -1.42 1.17 12.10
CA GLU A 82 -1.22 -0.26 11.86
C GLU A 82 -2.18 -0.80 10.79
N ALA A 83 -3.18 -0.02 10.42
CA ALA A 83 -4.22 -0.46 9.48
C ALA A 83 -3.79 -0.33 8.02
N MET A 84 -2.90 0.61 7.71
CA MET A 84 -2.40 0.77 6.34
C MET A 84 -1.59 -0.45 5.94
N HIS A 85 -1.97 -1.09 4.83
CA HIS A 85 -1.23 -2.24 4.31
C HIS A 85 -0.06 -1.75 3.47
N ILE A 86 1.15 -2.10 3.87
CA ILE A 86 2.36 -1.71 3.16
C ILE A 86 2.87 -2.90 2.35
N ILE A 87 3.03 -2.70 1.05
CA ILE A 87 3.62 -3.68 0.15
C ILE A 87 4.91 -3.08 -0.39
N TYR A 88 6.04 -3.66 0.00
CA TYR A 88 7.32 -3.19 -0.53
C TYR A 88 7.52 -3.67 -1.94
N VAL A 89 8.06 -2.80 -2.80
CA VAL A 89 8.39 -3.11 -4.19
C VAL A 89 9.82 -2.64 -4.43
N SER A 90 10.76 -3.57 -4.53
CA SER A 90 12.17 -3.20 -4.63
C SER A 90 12.98 -4.31 -5.31
N SER A 91 14.11 -3.93 -5.89
CA SER A 91 15.10 -4.91 -6.39
C SER A 91 16.03 -5.36 -5.26
N LYS A 92 16.03 -4.69 -4.12
CA LYS A 92 16.91 -5.01 -2.99
C LYS A 92 16.19 -5.94 -2.02
N THR A 93 16.82 -7.10 -1.77
CA THR A 93 16.22 -8.15 -0.94
C THR A 93 16.94 -8.36 0.38
N ASN A 94 17.95 -7.55 0.69
CA ASN A 94 18.80 -7.74 1.86
C ASN A 94 18.34 -6.96 3.10
N TYR A 95 17.09 -6.47 3.11
CA TYR A 95 16.54 -5.66 4.21
C TYR A 95 15.49 -6.39 5.06
N ALA A 96 15.39 -7.71 4.93
CA ALA A 96 14.31 -8.47 5.56
C ALA A 96 14.19 -8.23 7.06
N MET A 97 15.33 -8.16 7.77
CA MET A 97 15.31 -7.95 9.22
C MET A 97 14.77 -6.58 9.60
N GLU A 98 15.16 -5.55 8.84
CA GLU A 98 14.69 -4.18 9.09
C GLU A 98 13.20 -4.04 8.78
N LEU A 99 12.73 -4.72 7.76
CA LEU A 99 11.33 -4.67 7.35
C LEU A 99 10.39 -5.34 8.34
N PHE A 100 10.90 -6.30 9.10
CA PHE A 100 10.10 -7.01 10.08
C PHE A 100 9.37 -6.07 11.03
N LYS A 101 10.04 -5.00 11.46
CA LYS A 101 9.47 -4.02 12.39
C LYS A 101 8.34 -3.19 11.78
N VAL A 102 8.30 -3.09 10.45
CA VAL A 102 7.30 -2.30 9.75
C VAL A 102 5.98 -3.08 9.60
N HIS A 103 6.03 -4.38 9.76
CA HIS A 103 4.87 -5.26 9.55
C HIS A 103 4.28 -5.07 8.16
N PRO A 104 5.08 -5.29 7.09
CA PRO A 104 4.54 -5.17 5.74
C PRO A 104 3.59 -6.34 5.43
N TYR A 105 2.64 -6.08 4.54
CA TYR A 105 1.76 -7.15 4.07
C TYR A 105 2.51 -8.13 3.17
N ASP A 106 3.33 -7.61 2.26
CA ASP A 106 4.10 -8.44 1.33
C ASP A 106 5.29 -7.66 0.77
N PHE A 107 6.13 -8.37 0.03
CA PHE A 107 7.30 -7.84 -0.65
C PHE A 107 7.29 -8.34 -2.09
N ILE A 108 7.28 -7.42 -3.05
CA ILE A 108 7.36 -7.74 -4.48
C ILE A 108 8.73 -7.36 -4.99
N VAL A 109 9.48 -8.35 -5.51
CA VAL A 109 10.82 -8.11 -6.07
C VAL A 109 10.68 -7.58 -7.49
N LYS A 110 11.36 -6.48 -7.81
CA LYS A 110 11.43 -5.97 -9.18
C LYS A 110 12.24 -6.92 -10.07
N PRO A 111 11.91 -7.07 -11.35
CA PRO A 111 10.86 -6.37 -12.09
C PRO A 111 9.46 -6.82 -11.67
N LEU A 112 8.48 -5.92 -11.85
CA LEU A 112 7.10 -6.18 -11.42
C LEU A 112 6.50 -7.39 -12.11
N ASN A 113 5.78 -8.17 -11.31
CA ASN A 113 4.96 -9.27 -11.80
C ASN A 113 3.49 -8.87 -11.61
N ARG A 114 2.77 -8.74 -12.71
CA ARG A 114 1.36 -8.31 -12.71
C ARG A 114 0.50 -9.20 -11.81
N GLU A 115 0.67 -10.52 -11.92
CA GLU A 115 -0.12 -11.45 -11.12
C GLU A 115 0.10 -11.28 -9.63
N LYS A 116 1.34 -11.02 -9.23
CA LYS A 116 1.65 -10.84 -7.81
C LYS A 116 1.03 -9.56 -7.27
N VAL A 117 1.05 -8.48 -8.04
CA VAL A 117 0.38 -7.24 -7.65
C VAL A 117 -1.12 -7.48 -7.48
N ILE A 118 -1.75 -8.09 -8.46
CA ILE A 118 -3.19 -8.36 -8.46
C ILE A 118 -3.57 -9.29 -7.31
N ASN A 119 -2.78 -10.35 -7.08
CA ASN A 119 -3.05 -11.29 -6.00
C ASN A 119 -3.03 -10.61 -4.64
N ASN A 120 -2.07 -9.72 -4.41
CA ASN A 120 -2.00 -8.97 -3.16
C ASN A 120 -3.23 -8.09 -2.97
N VAL A 121 -3.58 -7.32 -4.00
CA VAL A 121 -4.71 -6.40 -3.92
C VAL A 121 -6.01 -7.15 -3.75
N SER A 122 -6.23 -8.21 -4.53
CA SER A 122 -7.49 -8.96 -4.44
C SER A 122 -7.69 -9.61 -3.07
N LYS A 123 -6.61 -10.11 -2.48
CA LYS A 123 -6.70 -10.70 -1.13
C LYS A 123 -7.01 -9.64 -0.08
N LEU A 124 -6.42 -8.45 -0.20
CA LEU A 124 -6.69 -7.35 0.73
C LEU A 124 -8.14 -6.87 0.63
N LEU A 125 -8.66 -6.74 -0.60
CA LEU A 125 -10.05 -6.37 -0.80
C LEU A 125 -11.01 -7.41 -0.24
N GLU A 126 -10.68 -8.69 -0.42
CA GLU A 126 -11.46 -9.80 0.11
C GLU A 126 -11.49 -9.78 1.64
N MET A 127 -10.37 -9.50 2.28
CA MET A 127 -10.29 -9.38 3.73
C MET A 127 -11.17 -8.23 4.24
N ASP A 128 -11.08 -7.07 3.62
CA ASP A 128 -11.88 -5.90 3.99
C ASP A 128 -13.38 -6.19 3.84
N GLU A 129 -13.76 -6.87 2.78
CA GLU A 129 -15.16 -7.23 2.53
C GLU A 129 -15.67 -8.19 3.61
N ARG A 130 -14.86 -9.17 4.01
CA ARG A 130 -15.24 -10.10 5.09
C ARG A 130 -15.36 -9.39 6.43
N ASP A 131 -14.44 -8.49 6.74
CA ASP A 131 -14.46 -7.72 7.98
C ASP A 131 -15.73 -6.86 8.03
N ASN A 132 -16.09 -6.21 6.94
CA ASN A 132 -17.30 -5.41 6.86
C ASN A 132 -18.55 -6.25 7.06
N ARG A 133 -18.61 -7.43 6.46
CA ARG A 133 -19.75 -8.34 6.62
C ARG A 133 -19.86 -8.85 8.06
N TYR A 134 -18.74 -9.17 8.68
CA TYR A 134 -18.72 -9.59 10.07
C TYR A 134 -19.22 -8.48 11.00
N PHE A 135 -18.76 -7.26 10.77
CA PHE A 135 -19.19 -6.10 11.57
C PHE A 135 -20.70 -5.88 11.46
N VAL A 136 -21.23 -5.92 10.27
CA VAL A 136 -22.68 -5.75 10.04
C VAL A 136 -23.48 -6.87 10.73
N TYR A 137 -23.01 -8.10 10.65
CA TYR A 137 -23.65 -9.23 11.31
C TYR A 137 -23.71 -9.05 12.83
N GLU A 138 -22.61 -8.69 13.44
CA GLU A 138 -22.54 -8.48 14.88
C GLU A 138 -23.44 -7.32 15.32
N TYR A 139 -23.46 -6.24 14.56
CA TYR A 139 -24.34 -5.09 14.85
C TYR A 139 -25.81 -5.51 14.83
N ASN A 140 -26.24 -6.24 13.83
CA ASN A 140 -27.63 -6.68 13.70
C ASN A 140 -28.00 -7.67 14.80
N ARG A 141 -27.05 -8.50 15.22
CA ARG A 141 -27.28 -9.49 16.26
C ARG A 141 -27.52 -8.87 17.63
N ILE A 142 -26.86 -7.77 17.91
CA ILE A 142 -27.02 -7.04 19.19
C ILE A 142 -28.38 -6.34 19.29
N ARG A 143 -28.93 -5.95 18.15
CA ARG A 143 -30.22 -5.29 18.10
C ARG A 143 -31.35 -6.25 18.41
#